data_7cab0dee56e464bb68682953fb2cfbd0
#
_entry.id   7cab0dee56e464bb68682953fb2cfbd0
#
_cell.length_a   1.000
_cell.length_b   1.000
_cell.length_c   1.000
_cell.angle_alpha   90.00
_cell.angle_beta   90.00
_cell.angle_gamma   90.00
#
_symmetry.space_group_name_H-M   'P 1'
#
loop_
_entity.id
_entity.type
_entity.pdbx_description
1 polymer ?
#
loop_
_entity_poly.entity_id
_entity_poly.type
_entity_poly.pdbx_seq_one_letter_code
_entity_poly.pdbx_strand_id
1 'polypeptide(L)'
;KRIGTSGAIFDIEKLKWMNGVYLRNMDDKAYFELVEPMIKENVDPKYNYEDIAKALKDRVMLLTEVKDMIDFFNKVKEYSIDLYTNKKAKTNAEVAKKSLELALPALEALETFDNDGIFQTLAKVAADNELKNITIMYPIQVALSGKDKTPGGATMIGQILGKEETIKRIKEAINKLA
;
A
#
# COMPACT_ATOMS: atom_id res chain seq x y z
N LYS A 1 3.48 32.16 -43.13
CA LYS A 1 3.62 31.43 -41.85
C LYS A 1 3.72 29.93 -42.16
N ARG A 2 4.94 29.35 -42.15
CA ARG A 2 5.13 27.92 -42.38
C ARG A 2 4.64 27.17 -41.15
N ILE A 3 3.60 26.34 -41.28
CA ILE A 3 3.19 25.35 -40.29
C ILE A 3 4.21 24.22 -40.40
N GLY A 4 5.04 24.05 -39.38
CA GLY A 4 5.98 22.94 -39.30
C GLY A 4 5.21 21.64 -39.13
N THR A 5 5.31 20.74 -40.09
CA THR A 5 4.81 19.35 -40.02
C THR A 5 5.82 18.47 -39.31
N SER A 6 6.21 18.82 -38.08
CA SER A 6 6.85 17.82 -37.20
C SER A 6 5.74 16.96 -36.62
N GLY A 7 5.72 15.68 -37.00
CA GLY A 7 4.77 14.73 -36.42
C GLY A 7 4.83 14.80 -34.90
N ALA A 8 3.70 15.06 -34.25
CA ALA A 8 3.60 15.00 -32.80
C ALA A 8 3.95 13.57 -32.36
N ILE A 9 5.10 13.38 -31.72
CA ILE A 9 5.44 12.12 -31.09
C ILE A 9 4.47 11.96 -29.91
N PHE A 10 3.59 10.97 -30.01
CA PHE A 10 2.59 10.67 -29.00
C PHE A 10 3.29 9.96 -27.84
N ASP A 11 3.64 10.70 -26.79
CA ASP A 11 4.28 10.18 -25.60
C ASP A 11 3.22 9.69 -24.61
N ILE A 12 2.95 8.38 -24.65
CA ILE A 12 1.97 7.73 -23.80
C ILE A 12 2.31 7.87 -22.31
N GLU A 13 3.59 7.79 -21.95
CA GLU A 13 4.02 7.91 -20.55
C GLU A 13 3.77 9.33 -20.01
N LYS A 14 4.01 10.34 -20.84
CA LYS A 14 3.68 11.73 -20.51
C LYS A 14 2.18 11.93 -20.31
N LEU A 15 1.36 11.30 -21.14
CA LEU A 15 -0.10 11.37 -20.99
C LEU A 15 -0.59 10.68 -19.72
N LYS A 16 -0.06 9.50 -19.41
CA LYS A 16 -0.35 8.81 -18.13
C LYS A 16 0.03 9.69 -16.93
N TRP A 17 1.22 10.28 -16.97
CA TRP A 17 1.66 11.18 -15.91
C TRP A 17 0.73 12.38 -15.75
N MET A 18 0.35 13.03 -16.87
CA MET A 18 -0.59 14.17 -16.87
C MET A 18 -1.95 13.77 -16.30
N ASN A 19 -2.48 12.61 -16.68
CA ASN A 19 -3.72 12.08 -16.13
C ASN A 19 -3.62 11.83 -14.62
N GLY A 20 -2.52 11.26 -14.16
CA GLY A 20 -2.25 11.09 -12.71
C GLY A 20 -2.19 12.42 -11.97
N VAL A 21 -1.62 13.48 -12.57
CA VAL A 21 -1.64 14.83 -11.98
C VAL A 21 -3.06 15.37 -11.91
N TYR A 22 -3.88 15.17 -12.94
CA TYR A 22 -5.29 15.57 -12.95
C TYR A 22 -6.08 14.88 -11.83
N LEU A 23 -5.95 13.55 -11.70
CA LEU A 23 -6.63 12.77 -10.67
C LEU A 23 -6.24 13.23 -9.24
N ARG A 24 -4.95 13.48 -9.00
CA ARG A 24 -4.47 13.96 -7.69
C ARG A 24 -4.99 15.34 -7.31
N ASN A 25 -5.18 16.23 -8.30
CA ASN A 25 -5.67 17.58 -8.08
C ASN A 25 -7.21 17.67 -8.07
N MET A 26 -7.92 16.58 -8.32
CA MET A 26 -9.37 16.53 -8.26
C MET A 26 -9.84 16.74 -6.82
N ASP A 27 -10.99 17.38 -6.64
CA ASP A 27 -11.68 17.45 -5.35
C ASP A 27 -11.89 16.03 -4.77
N ASP A 28 -11.74 15.86 -3.45
CA ASP A 28 -11.77 14.55 -2.82
C ASP A 28 -13.12 13.84 -3.01
N LYS A 29 -14.22 14.60 -2.93
CA LYS A 29 -15.56 14.06 -3.16
C LYS A 29 -15.74 13.62 -4.60
N ALA A 30 -15.36 14.46 -5.56
CA ALA A 30 -15.44 14.16 -6.98
C ALA A 30 -14.55 12.96 -7.36
N TYR A 31 -13.35 12.87 -6.76
CA TYR A 31 -12.49 11.72 -6.95
C TYR A 31 -13.09 10.44 -6.36
N PHE A 32 -13.66 10.51 -5.16
CA PHE A 32 -14.35 9.37 -4.56
C PHE A 32 -15.51 8.88 -5.40
N GLU A 33 -16.41 9.77 -5.84
CA GLU A 33 -17.53 9.43 -6.72
C GLU A 33 -17.07 8.75 -8.03
N LEU A 34 -15.89 9.13 -8.53
CA LEU A 34 -15.30 8.54 -9.75
C LEU A 34 -14.79 7.12 -9.52
N VAL A 35 -14.13 6.83 -8.39
CA VAL A 35 -13.49 5.52 -8.13
C VAL A 35 -14.37 4.55 -7.33
N GLU A 36 -15.37 5.04 -6.63
CA GLU A 36 -16.27 4.24 -5.77
C GLU A 36 -16.90 3.04 -6.49
N PRO A 37 -17.44 3.17 -7.72
CA PRO A 37 -17.99 2.01 -8.44
C PRO A 37 -16.96 0.90 -8.64
N MET A 38 -15.72 1.26 -8.94
CA MET A 38 -14.64 0.30 -9.15
C MET A 38 -14.21 -0.38 -7.83
N ILE A 39 -14.23 0.37 -6.72
CA ILE A 39 -13.95 -0.19 -5.39
C ILE A 39 -15.08 -1.15 -4.99
N LYS A 40 -16.34 -0.76 -5.13
CA LYS A 40 -17.52 -1.58 -4.82
C LYS A 40 -17.54 -2.90 -5.59
N GLU A 41 -17.11 -2.90 -6.83
CA GLU A 41 -17.07 -4.11 -7.66
C GLU A 41 -16.00 -5.11 -7.22
N ASN A 42 -14.90 -4.62 -6.59
CA ASN A 42 -13.71 -5.42 -6.35
C ASN A 42 -13.38 -5.64 -4.87
N VAL A 43 -14.01 -4.92 -3.94
CA VAL A 43 -13.69 -4.96 -2.50
C VAL A 43 -14.93 -5.18 -1.66
N ASP A 44 -14.80 -6.04 -0.64
CA ASP A 44 -15.85 -6.36 0.33
C ASP A 44 -16.38 -5.09 1.01
N PRO A 45 -17.71 -4.90 1.15
CA PRO A 45 -18.33 -3.73 1.75
C PRO A 45 -18.02 -3.52 3.24
N LYS A 46 -17.38 -4.47 3.90
CA LYS A 46 -16.90 -4.30 5.28
C LYS A 46 -15.78 -3.27 5.41
N TYR A 47 -15.05 -2.97 4.32
CA TYR A 47 -13.96 -2.00 4.32
C TYR A 47 -14.45 -0.59 4.00
N ASN A 48 -13.80 0.42 4.58
CA ASN A 48 -14.10 1.82 4.31
C ASN A 48 -13.60 2.22 2.91
N TYR A 49 -14.52 2.45 1.97
CA TYR A 49 -14.19 2.79 0.59
C TYR A 49 -13.58 4.20 0.44
N GLU A 50 -13.92 5.14 1.34
CA GLU A 50 -13.30 6.46 1.32
C GLU A 50 -11.81 6.40 1.67
N ASP A 51 -11.43 5.56 2.64
CA ASP A 51 -10.02 5.37 3.00
C ASP A 51 -9.26 4.66 1.87
N ILE A 52 -9.88 3.71 1.18
CA ILE A 52 -9.31 3.07 -0.02
C ILE A 52 -9.11 4.11 -1.14
N ALA A 53 -10.11 4.97 -1.38
CA ALA A 53 -10.01 6.02 -2.38
C ALA A 53 -8.90 7.02 -2.05
N LYS A 54 -8.75 7.43 -0.79
CA LYS A 54 -7.63 8.27 -0.33
C LYS A 54 -6.28 7.63 -0.58
N ALA A 55 -6.15 6.33 -0.25
CA ALA A 55 -4.92 5.59 -0.51
C ALA A 55 -4.58 5.51 -2.02
N LEU A 56 -5.58 5.36 -2.88
CA LEU A 56 -5.42 5.30 -4.33
C LEU A 56 -4.99 6.64 -4.94
N LYS A 57 -5.49 7.78 -4.43
CA LYS A 57 -5.40 9.08 -5.06
C LYS A 57 -3.98 9.50 -5.45
N ASP A 58 -3.00 9.18 -4.61
CA ASP A 58 -1.60 9.52 -4.86
C ASP A 58 -0.89 8.58 -5.85
N ARG A 59 -1.47 7.44 -6.16
CA ARG A 59 -0.81 6.36 -6.90
C ARG A 59 -1.41 6.08 -8.27
N VAL A 60 -2.72 6.31 -8.43
CA VAL A 60 -3.43 6.02 -9.67
C VAL A 60 -3.04 6.99 -10.77
N MET A 61 -2.60 6.45 -11.90
CA MET A 61 -2.38 7.20 -13.13
C MET A 61 -3.48 6.92 -14.15
N LEU A 62 -4.02 5.70 -14.18
CA LEU A 62 -5.12 5.29 -15.03
C LEU A 62 -6.20 4.60 -14.19
N LEU A 63 -7.46 4.90 -14.43
CA LEU A 63 -8.58 4.26 -13.72
C LEU A 63 -8.62 2.75 -13.94
N THR A 64 -8.12 2.26 -15.07
CA THR A 64 -8.00 0.82 -15.37
C THR A 64 -7.06 0.07 -14.44
N GLU A 65 -6.16 0.78 -13.74
CA GLU A 65 -5.21 0.19 -12.79
C GLU A 65 -5.81 -0.02 -11.39
N VAL A 66 -6.95 0.63 -11.09
CA VAL A 66 -7.58 0.61 -9.75
C VAL A 66 -7.82 -0.82 -9.28
N LYS A 67 -8.43 -1.67 -10.11
CA LYS A 67 -8.73 -3.07 -9.77
C LYS A 67 -7.49 -3.83 -9.29
N ASP A 68 -6.40 -3.73 -10.03
CA ASP A 68 -5.16 -4.44 -9.69
C ASP A 68 -4.46 -3.85 -8.47
N MET A 69 -4.70 -2.57 -8.17
CA MET A 69 -4.12 -1.91 -6.99
C MET A 69 -4.81 -2.30 -5.69
N ILE A 70 -6.08 -2.72 -5.72
CA ILE A 70 -6.90 -3.00 -4.53
C ILE A 70 -7.28 -4.47 -4.36
N ASP A 71 -6.87 -5.37 -5.24
CA ASP A 71 -7.24 -6.78 -5.28
C ASP A 71 -6.86 -7.57 -4.02
N PHE A 72 -5.86 -7.10 -3.27
CA PHE A 72 -5.38 -7.72 -2.04
C PHE A 72 -6.25 -7.45 -0.81
N PHE A 73 -7.15 -6.48 -0.83
CA PHE A 73 -7.99 -6.18 0.35
C PHE A 73 -8.83 -7.37 0.77
N ASN A 74 -9.48 -8.04 -0.17
CA ASN A 74 -10.29 -9.23 0.14
C ASN A 74 -9.43 -10.45 0.50
N LYS A 75 -8.34 -10.67 -0.24
CA LYS A 75 -7.44 -11.80 -0.04
C LYS A 75 -6.07 -11.51 -0.65
N VAL A 76 -5.02 -11.77 0.11
CA VAL A 76 -3.65 -11.74 -0.42
C VAL A 76 -3.47 -12.91 -1.38
N LYS A 77 -3.03 -12.62 -2.61
CA LYS A 77 -2.68 -13.65 -3.59
C LYS A 77 -1.37 -14.33 -3.21
N GLU A 78 -1.11 -15.50 -3.78
CA GLU A 78 0.19 -16.17 -3.66
C GLU A 78 1.30 -15.24 -4.17
N TYR A 79 2.39 -15.13 -3.40
CA TYR A 79 3.55 -14.30 -3.75
C TYR A 79 4.85 -14.97 -3.34
N SER A 80 5.96 -14.63 -4.03
CA SER A 80 7.29 -15.13 -3.69
C SER A 80 7.86 -14.44 -2.45
N ILE A 81 8.58 -15.19 -1.63
CA ILE A 81 9.38 -14.65 -0.51
C ILE A 81 10.46 -13.66 -0.98
N ASP A 82 10.86 -13.71 -2.25
CA ASP A 82 11.79 -12.75 -2.84
C ASP A 82 11.30 -11.31 -2.79
N LEU A 83 9.97 -11.08 -2.70
CA LEU A 83 9.40 -9.75 -2.51
C LEU A 83 9.89 -9.06 -1.25
N TYR A 84 10.33 -9.81 -0.24
CA TYR A 84 10.90 -9.22 0.98
C TYR A 84 12.31 -8.68 0.77
N THR A 85 12.96 -8.97 -0.37
CA THR A 85 14.29 -8.45 -0.69
C THR A 85 14.19 -7.06 -1.29
N ASN A 86 14.63 -6.05 -0.53
CA ASN A 86 14.57 -4.64 -0.95
C ASN A 86 15.82 -3.87 -0.51
N LYS A 87 16.58 -3.38 -1.50
CA LYS A 87 17.83 -2.64 -1.24
C LYS A 87 17.62 -1.33 -0.48
N LYS A 88 16.53 -0.60 -0.73
CA LYS A 88 16.22 0.67 -0.05
C LYS A 88 15.80 0.43 1.40
N ALA A 89 15.00 -0.59 1.64
CA ALA A 89 14.57 -1.00 2.97
C ALA A 89 15.67 -1.77 3.72
N LYS A 90 16.73 -2.21 3.04
CA LYS A 90 17.79 -3.09 3.56
C LYS A 90 17.23 -4.38 4.14
N THR A 91 16.27 -4.99 3.45
CA THR A 91 15.59 -6.21 3.85
C THR A 91 15.91 -7.38 2.90
N ASN A 92 15.86 -8.56 3.46
CA ASN A 92 15.80 -9.88 2.82
C ASN A 92 14.81 -10.73 3.62
N ALA A 93 14.64 -12.00 3.32
CA ALA A 93 13.70 -12.87 4.03
C ALA A 93 13.96 -12.95 5.53
N GLU A 94 15.21 -13.05 5.96
CA GLU A 94 15.61 -13.14 7.38
C GLU A 94 15.32 -11.83 8.14
N VAL A 95 15.76 -10.69 7.59
CA VAL A 95 15.50 -9.35 8.17
C VAL A 95 14.00 -9.06 8.19
N ALA A 96 13.27 -9.46 7.16
CA ALA A 96 11.83 -9.27 7.09
C ALA A 96 11.11 -10.07 8.17
N LYS A 97 11.46 -11.35 8.35
CA LYS A 97 10.91 -12.20 9.41
C LYS A 97 11.13 -11.56 10.78
N LYS A 98 12.37 -11.16 11.09
CA LYS A 98 12.70 -10.48 12.34
C LYS A 98 11.92 -9.18 12.52
N SER A 99 11.78 -8.38 11.48
CA SER A 99 11.00 -7.13 11.51
C SER A 99 9.53 -7.37 11.83
N LEU A 100 8.91 -8.41 11.23
CA LEU A 100 7.53 -8.80 11.50
C LEU A 100 7.35 -9.31 12.94
N GLU A 101 8.29 -10.13 13.42
CA GLU A 101 8.30 -10.65 14.80
C GLU A 101 8.44 -9.54 15.84
N LEU A 102 9.24 -8.50 15.58
CA LEU A 102 9.37 -7.33 16.45
C LEU A 102 8.12 -6.45 16.44
N ALA A 103 7.49 -6.28 15.28
CA ALA A 103 6.31 -5.42 15.13
C ALA A 103 5.02 -6.06 15.70
N LEU A 104 4.89 -7.38 15.61
CA LEU A 104 3.67 -8.11 15.96
C LEU A 104 3.17 -7.81 17.38
N PRO A 105 3.96 -7.99 18.47
CA PRO A 105 3.48 -7.75 19.83
C PRO A 105 3.12 -6.28 20.09
N ALA A 106 3.82 -5.35 19.47
CA ALA A 106 3.54 -3.92 19.58
C ALA A 106 2.19 -3.56 18.92
N LEU A 107 1.89 -4.14 17.76
CA LEU A 107 0.61 -3.95 17.08
C LEU A 107 -0.53 -4.68 17.81
N GLU A 108 -0.29 -5.83 18.43
CA GLU A 108 -1.26 -6.53 19.26
C GLU A 108 -1.64 -5.71 20.51
N ALA A 109 -0.69 -4.99 21.10
CA ALA A 109 -0.92 -4.13 22.25
C ALA A 109 -1.55 -2.76 21.91
N LEU A 110 -1.55 -2.34 20.64
CA LEU A 110 -2.05 -1.04 20.22
C LEU A 110 -3.58 -0.95 20.39
N GLU A 111 -4.05 0.02 21.18
CA GLU A 111 -5.48 0.22 21.45
C GLU A 111 -6.18 0.95 20.30
N THR A 112 -5.63 2.10 19.87
CA THR A 112 -6.17 2.89 18.75
C THR A 112 -5.48 2.48 17.46
N PHE A 113 -6.16 1.67 16.64
CA PHE A 113 -5.61 1.06 15.44
C PHE A 113 -5.93 1.89 14.19
N ASP A 114 -5.43 3.12 14.14
CA ASP A 114 -5.49 4.04 13.01
C ASP A 114 -4.12 4.23 12.36
N ASN A 115 -4.08 4.97 11.25
CA ASN A 115 -2.86 5.20 10.48
C ASN A 115 -1.73 5.82 11.33
N ASP A 116 -2.06 6.79 12.17
CA ASP A 116 -1.08 7.49 13.01
C ASP A 116 -0.61 6.61 14.16
N GLY A 117 -1.52 5.92 14.84
CA GLY A 117 -1.20 4.99 15.92
C GLY A 117 -0.30 3.85 15.44
N ILE A 118 -0.62 3.26 14.28
CA ILE A 118 0.21 2.23 13.64
C ILE A 118 1.58 2.81 13.29
N PHE A 119 1.63 4.02 12.69
CA PHE A 119 2.89 4.66 12.31
C PHE A 119 3.79 4.89 13.52
N GLN A 120 3.28 5.52 14.59
CA GLN A 120 4.05 5.82 15.80
C GLN A 120 4.54 4.55 16.49
N THR A 121 3.70 3.52 16.54
CA THR A 121 4.07 2.22 17.11
C THR A 121 5.21 1.58 16.34
N LEU A 122 5.12 1.52 15.02
CA LEU A 122 6.16 0.93 14.17
C LEU A 122 7.46 1.76 14.15
N ALA A 123 7.35 3.09 14.18
CA ALA A 123 8.51 3.98 14.29
C ALA A 123 9.24 3.79 15.63
N LYS A 124 8.48 3.60 16.73
CA LYS A 124 9.07 3.28 18.04
C LYS A 124 9.77 1.91 18.00
N VAL A 125 9.15 0.87 17.45
CA VAL A 125 9.78 -0.45 17.28
C VAL A 125 11.08 -0.32 16.49
N ALA A 126 11.09 0.46 15.41
CA ALA A 126 12.30 0.69 14.61
C ALA A 126 13.39 1.38 15.43
N ALA A 127 13.07 2.45 16.16
CA ALA A 127 14.02 3.21 16.99
C ALA A 127 14.59 2.36 18.13
N ASP A 128 13.76 1.62 18.85
CA ASP A 128 14.16 0.74 19.97
C ASP A 128 15.11 -0.39 19.51
N ASN A 129 15.10 -0.74 18.21
CA ASN A 129 15.97 -1.76 17.61
C ASN A 129 17.08 -1.19 16.70
N GLU A 130 17.31 0.11 16.72
CA GLU A 130 18.32 0.81 15.88
C GLU A 130 18.13 0.59 14.37
N LEU A 131 16.88 0.38 13.95
CA LEU A 131 16.47 0.16 12.57
C LEU A 131 15.83 1.41 11.96
N LYS A 132 15.81 1.48 10.62
CA LYS A 132 15.05 2.52 9.93
C LYS A 132 13.57 2.13 9.88
N ASN A 133 12.68 3.12 9.90
CA ASN A 133 11.23 2.89 9.77
C ASN A 133 10.89 2.02 8.55
N ILE A 134 11.53 2.26 7.41
CA ILE A 134 11.28 1.49 6.19
C ILE A 134 11.67 0.00 6.34
N THR A 135 12.66 -0.33 7.19
CA THR A 135 13.09 -1.71 7.43
C THR A 135 12.01 -2.51 8.17
N ILE A 136 11.21 -1.85 9.00
CA ILE A 136 10.03 -2.45 9.68
C ILE A 136 8.80 -2.38 8.78
N MET A 137 8.52 -1.21 8.19
CA MET A 137 7.25 -0.98 7.47
C MET A 137 7.16 -1.71 6.13
N TYR A 138 8.28 -1.88 5.41
CA TYR A 138 8.27 -2.55 4.12
C TYR A 138 7.86 -4.04 4.22
N PRO A 139 8.42 -4.86 5.13
CA PRO A 139 7.94 -6.23 5.33
C PRO A 139 6.46 -6.32 5.71
N ILE A 140 5.97 -5.38 6.53
CA ILE A 140 4.55 -5.33 6.88
C ILE A 140 3.71 -5.04 5.63
N GLN A 141 4.08 -4.07 4.80
CA GLN A 141 3.40 -3.80 3.55
C GLN A 141 3.30 -5.05 2.66
N VAL A 142 4.41 -5.78 2.49
CA VAL A 142 4.43 -7.04 1.72
C VAL A 142 3.53 -8.09 2.36
N ALA A 143 3.61 -8.26 3.68
CA ALA A 143 2.76 -9.21 4.42
C ALA A 143 1.26 -8.93 4.24
N LEU A 144 0.87 -7.65 4.26
CA LEU A 144 -0.53 -7.23 4.16
C LEU A 144 -1.10 -7.31 2.74
N SER A 145 -0.25 -7.21 1.71
CA SER A 145 -0.70 -7.04 0.32
C SER A 145 -0.18 -8.10 -0.65
N GLY A 146 0.93 -8.75 -0.35
CA GLY A 146 1.67 -9.58 -1.31
C GLY A 146 2.30 -8.78 -2.45
N LYS A 147 2.57 -7.47 -2.25
CA LYS A 147 3.09 -6.55 -3.28
C LYS A 147 4.23 -5.69 -2.75
N ASP A 148 5.18 -5.37 -3.64
CA ASP A 148 6.28 -4.45 -3.35
C ASP A 148 5.86 -2.97 -3.37
N LYS A 149 4.78 -2.67 -4.09
CA LYS A 149 4.19 -1.32 -4.20
C LYS A 149 2.68 -1.39 -4.02
N THR A 150 2.18 -0.54 -3.16
CA THR A 150 0.76 -0.46 -2.83
C THR A 150 0.29 0.99 -2.74
N PRO A 151 -1.00 1.25 -2.91
CA PRO A 151 -1.59 2.49 -2.44
C PRO A 151 -1.55 2.54 -0.90
N GLY A 152 -1.21 3.68 -0.32
CA GLY A 152 -1.30 3.95 1.12
C GLY A 152 -0.19 3.39 2.02
N GLY A 153 0.66 2.47 1.57
CA GLY A 153 1.71 1.88 2.42
C GLY A 153 1.19 1.04 3.58
N ALA A 154 2.11 0.54 4.44
CA ALA A 154 1.79 -0.39 5.52
C ALA A 154 0.74 0.13 6.52
N THR A 155 0.85 1.39 6.92
CA THR A 155 0.03 1.97 7.98
C THR A 155 -1.41 2.25 7.55
N MET A 156 -1.59 2.83 6.37
CA MET A 156 -2.91 3.06 5.79
C MET A 156 -3.61 1.73 5.45
N ILE A 157 -2.88 0.77 4.89
CA ILE A 157 -3.43 -0.57 4.63
C ILE A 157 -3.86 -1.23 5.95
N GLY A 158 -3.03 -1.14 7.00
CA GLY A 158 -3.35 -1.67 8.32
C GLY A 158 -4.62 -1.06 8.90
N GLN A 159 -4.79 0.27 8.80
CA GLN A 159 -6.03 0.95 9.20
C GLN A 159 -7.24 0.40 8.45
N ILE A 160 -7.16 0.29 7.11
CA ILE A 160 -8.28 -0.18 6.27
C ILE A 160 -8.66 -1.63 6.59
N LEU A 161 -7.67 -2.50 6.75
CA LEU A 161 -7.88 -3.91 7.09
C LEU A 161 -8.43 -4.11 8.51
N GLY A 162 -8.09 -3.19 9.41
CA GLY A 162 -8.35 -3.32 10.84
C GLY A 162 -7.36 -4.24 11.56
N LYS A 163 -7.40 -4.20 12.88
CA LYS A 163 -6.42 -4.87 13.74
C LYS A 163 -6.37 -6.39 13.53
N GLU A 164 -7.52 -7.04 13.55
CA GLU A 164 -7.61 -8.51 13.48
C GLU A 164 -7.01 -9.06 12.17
N GLU A 165 -7.43 -8.51 11.02
CA GLU A 165 -6.95 -8.96 9.73
C GLU A 165 -5.46 -8.63 9.53
N THR A 166 -5.01 -7.46 10.00
CA THR A 166 -3.60 -7.07 9.98
C THR A 166 -2.73 -8.05 10.75
N ILE A 167 -3.09 -8.35 12.00
CA ILE A 167 -2.37 -9.30 12.86
C ILE A 167 -2.33 -10.70 12.23
N LYS A 168 -3.48 -11.17 11.71
CA LYS A 168 -3.58 -12.46 11.02
C LYS A 168 -2.62 -12.55 9.84
N ARG A 169 -2.61 -11.57 8.94
CA ARG A 169 -1.73 -11.55 7.76
C ARG A 169 -0.25 -11.49 8.14
N ILE A 170 0.10 -10.75 9.19
CA ILE A 170 1.48 -10.72 9.71
C ILE A 170 1.90 -12.10 10.22
N LYS A 171 1.06 -12.80 10.98
CA LYS A 171 1.32 -14.18 11.47
C LYS A 171 1.49 -15.17 10.32
N GLU A 172 0.63 -15.10 9.30
CA GLU A 172 0.73 -15.91 8.09
C GLU A 172 2.06 -15.66 7.35
N ALA A 173 2.49 -14.40 7.25
CA ALA A 173 3.74 -14.03 6.62
C ALA A 173 4.97 -14.51 7.41
N ILE A 174 4.96 -14.43 8.75
CA ILE A 174 6.02 -15.00 9.60
C ILE A 174 6.15 -16.51 9.37
N ASN A 175 5.02 -17.23 9.32
CA ASN A 175 5.01 -18.68 9.04
C ASN A 175 5.53 -18.99 7.63
N LYS A 176 5.24 -18.15 6.65
CA LYS A 176 5.75 -18.31 5.27
C LYS A 176 7.26 -18.11 5.18
N LEU A 177 7.85 -17.30 6.07
CA LEU A 177 9.28 -17.00 6.16
C LEU A 177 10.02 -17.95 7.10
N ALA A 178 9.32 -18.90 7.73
CA ALA A 178 9.94 -19.88 8.60
C ALA A 178 10.63 -20.97 7.79
#